data_3e13bf616d72553d050ba2019ac75edc
#
_entry.id   3e13bf616d72553d050ba2019ac75edc
#
_cell.length_a   1.000
_cell.length_b   1.000
_cell.length_c   1.000
_cell.angle_alpha   90.00
_cell.angle_beta   90.00
_cell.angle_gamma   90.00
#
_symmetry.space_group_name_H-M   'P 1'
#
loop_
_entity.id
_entity.type
_entity.pdbx_description
1 polymer ?
#
loop_
_entity_poly.entity_id
_entity_poly.type
_entity_poly.pdbx_seq_one_letter_code
_entity_poly.pdbx_strand_id
1 'polypeptide(L)'
;MIQGFPRDGGLEGIRDDLRRAFAQRGFANRLDRRYRSATAHITAMRFAQPEADWQRLLTVLRANRQTPFGMMAVDQLQLVWGDWYGTIGNLRVLEEFPLAKRA
;
A
#
# COMPACT_ATOMS: atom_id res chain seq x y z
N MET A 1 -0.29 10.15 -4.30
CA MET A 1 -0.52 8.71 -4.23
C MET A 1 -0.84 8.19 -5.61
N ILE A 2 -0.22 7.09 -5.99
CA ILE A 2 -0.52 6.39 -7.24
C ILE A 2 -1.46 5.25 -6.89
N GLN A 3 -2.65 5.22 -7.51
CA GLN A 3 -3.61 4.16 -7.27
C GLN A 3 -3.36 2.99 -8.22
N GLY A 4 -3.33 1.78 -7.66
CA GLY A 4 -3.25 0.54 -8.40
C GLY A 4 -4.64 -0.05 -8.64
N PHE A 5 -4.79 -0.71 -9.78
CA PHE A 5 -6.01 -1.42 -10.15
C PHE A 5 -5.66 -2.89 -10.35
N PRO A 6 -5.90 -3.75 -9.35
CA PRO A 6 -5.61 -5.18 -9.46
C PRO A 6 -6.39 -5.80 -10.63
N ARG A 7 -5.73 -6.65 -11.40
CA ARG A 7 -6.37 -7.35 -12.52
C ARG A 7 -7.24 -8.52 -12.09
N ASP A 8 -6.97 -9.06 -10.91
CA ASP A 8 -7.69 -10.21 -10.35
C ASP A 8 -7.92 -10.04 -8.86
N GLY A 9 -8.52 -11.03 -8.23
CA GLY A 9 -8.81 -11.04 -6.80
C GLY A 9 -7.65 -11.43 -5.89
N GLY A 10 -6.42 -11.57 -6.41
CA GLY A 10 -5.29 -12.07 -5.63
C GLY A 10 -4.95 -11.22 -4.43
N LEU A 11 -4.90 -9.90 -4.58
CA LEU A 11 -4.57 -8.98 -3.49
C LEU A 11 -5.63 -9.03 -2.36
N GLU A 12 -6.91 -8.99 -2.71
CA GLU A 12 -7.98 -9.10 -1.72
C GLU A 12 -8.02 -10.48 -1.08
N GLY A 13 -7.74 -11.54 -1.84
CA GLY A 13 -7.61 -12.89 -1.29
C GLY A 13 -6.53 -12.98 -0.24
N ILE A 14 -5.35 -12.41 -0.47
CA ILE A 14 -4.25 -12.34 0.49
C ILE A 14 -4.67 -11.58 1.75
N ARG A 15 -5.31 -10.42 1.57
CA ARG A 15 -5.80 -9.61 2.69
C ARG A 15 -6.79 -10.38 3.55
N ASP A 16 -7.74 -11.06 2.92
CA ASP A 16 -8.75 -11.85 3.63
C ASP A 16 -8.14 -13.03 4.36
N ASP A 17 -7.18 -13.72 3.73
CA ASP A 17 -6.46 -14.82 4.35
C ASP A 17 -5.66 -14.36 5.56
N LEU A 18 -4.96 -13.24 5.46
CA LEU A 18 -4.22 -12.65 6.57
C LEU A 18 -5.16 -12.26 7.72
N ARG A 19 -6.27 -11.60 7.43
CA ARG A 19 -7.25 -11.22 8.47
C ARG A 19 -7.80 -12.45 9.18
N ARG A 20 -8.13 -13.49 8.42
CA ARG A 20 -8.62 -14.76 8.98
C ARG A 20 -7.56 -15.43 9.85
N ALA A 21 -6.32 -15.53 9.39
CA ALA A 21 -5.24 -16.14 10.12
C ALA A 21 -4.94 -15.40 11.44
N PHE A 22 -4.91 -14.07 11.40
CA PHE A 22 -4.71 -13.26 12.60
C PHE A 22 -5.90 -13.36 13.57
N ALA A 23 -7.12 -13.39 13.07
CA ALA A 23 -8.31 -13.56 13.90
C ALA A 23 -8.29 -14.92 14.63
N GLN A 24 -7.92 -15.98 13.94
CA GLN A 24 -7.80 -17.33 14.54
C GLN A 24 -6.77 -17.40 15.65
N ARG A 25 -5.79 -16.50 15.65
CA ARG A 25 -4.74 -16.44 16.68
C ARG A 25 -4.98 -15.37 17.74
N GLY A 26 -6.16 -14.77 17.76
CA GLY A 26 -6.56 -13.78 18.77
C GLY A 26 -6.08 -12.36 18.52
N PHE A 27 -5.63 -12.04 17.30
CA PHE A 27 -5.10 -10.71 16.95
C PHE A 27 -6.06 -9.84 16.13
N ALA A 28 -7.31 -10.23 15.98
CA ALA A 28 -8.28 -9.48 15.15
C ALA A 28 -8.40 -8.01 15.55
N ASN A 29 -8.38 -7.70 16.85
CA ASN A 29 -8.49 -6.36 17.39
C ASN A 29 -7.23 -5.49 17.18
N ARG A 30 -6.17 -6.05 16.65
CA ARG A 30 -4.93 -5.33 16.37
C ARG A 30 -4.77 -4.94 14.91
N LEU A 31 -5.64 -5.47 14.04
CA LEU A 31 -5.67 -5.15 12.63
C LEU A 31 -6.68 -4.06 12.32
N ASP A 32 -6.45 -3.33 11.25
CA ASP A 32 -7.39 -2.35 10.69
C ASP A 32 -7.90 -1.34 11.73
N ARG A 33 -7.06 -0.95 12.68
CA ARG A 33 -7.48 -0.11 13.81
C ARG A 33 -7.93 1.29 13.41
N ARG A 34 -7.37 1.83 12.34
CA ARG A 34 -7.73 3.18 11.84
C ARG A 34 -8.73 3.10 10.72
N TYR A 35 -8.47 2.22 9.76
CA TYR A 35 -9.33 1.98 8.61
C TYR A 35 -8.97 0.64 8.00
N ARG A 36 -9.92 0.06 7.27
CA ARG A 36 -9.68 -1.16 6.51
C ARG A 36 -9.18 -0.78 5.12
N SER A 37 -7.98 -1.20 4.77
CA SER A 37 -7.43 -0.96 3.45
C SER A 37 -8.21 -1.74 2.38
N ALA A 38 -8.79 -1.01 1.43
CA ALA A 38 -9.60 -1.57 0.35
C ALA A 38 -9.03 -1.30 -1.03
N THR A 39 -7.95 -0.52 -1.12
CA THR A 39 -7.34 -0.15 -2.40
C THR A 39 -5.88 -0.61 -2.46
N ALA A 40 -5.35 -0.74 -3.67
CA ALA A 40 -3.92 -0.87 -3.90
C ALA A 40 -3.37 0.53 -4.19
N HIS A 41 -2.26 0.92 -3.57
CA HIS A 41 -1.67 2.23 -3.82
C HIS A 41 -0.19 2.26 -3.47
N ILE A 42 0.50 3.21 -4.09
CA ILE A 42 1.88 3.53 -3.78
C ILE A 42 1.94 4.99 -3.37
N THR A 43 2.51 5.29 -2.23
CA THR A 43 2.78 6.66 -1.82
C THR A 43 4.05 7.12 -2.52
N ALA A 44 3.91 8.03 -3.48
CA ALA A 44 5.05 8.50 -4.27
C ALA A 44 5.80 9.63 -3.58
N MET A 45 5.10 10.50 -2.84
CA MET A 45 5.71 11.61 -2.11
C MET A 45 4.79 12.10 -1.00
N ARG A 46 5.37 12.82 -0.05
CA ARG A 46 4.67 13.50 1.05
C ARG A 46 5.17 14.93 1.16
N PHE A 47 4.31 15.80 1.65
CA PHE A 47 4.73 17.17 1.93
C PHE A 47 5.65 17.21 3.15
N ALA A 48 6.81 17.86 3.02
CA ALA A 48 7.70 18.12 4.14
C ALA A 48 7.24 19.33 4.95
N GLN A 49 6.48 20.22 4.30
CA GLN A 49 5.91 21.43 4.90
C GLN A 49 4.64 21.81 4.12
N PRO A 50 3.78 22.69 4.65
CA PRO A 50 2.59 23.13 3.94
C PRO A 50 2.92 23.73 2.56
N GLU A 51 2.08 23.41 1.59
CA GLU A 51 2.24 23.93 0.23
C GLU A 51 1.86 25.42 0.18
N ALA A 52 2.73 26.22 -0.45
CA ALA A 52 2.48 27.66 -0.61
C ALA A 52 1.59 28.00 -1.81
N ASP A 53 1.57 27.17 -2.85
CA ASP A 53 0.81 27.39 -4.08
C ASP A 53 -0.11 26.20 -4.38
N TRP A 54 -1.24 26.15 -3.68
CA TRP A 54 -2.25 25.10 -3.84
C TRP A 54 -2.87 25.05 -5.23
N GLN A 55 -3.04 26.21 -5.89
CA GLN A 55 -3.65 26.26 -7.21
C GLN A 55 -2.77 25.57 -8.25
N ARG A 56 -1.47 25.87 -8.22
CA ARG A 56 -0.50 25.24 -9.11
C ARG A 56 -0.42 23.74 -8.88
N LEU A 57 -0.38 23.32 -7.63
CA LEU A 57 -0.35 21.90 -7.26
C LEU A 57 -1.60 21.19 -7.79
N LEU A 58 -2.78 21.74 -7.57
CA LEU A 58 -4.03 21.16 -8.05
C LEU A 58 -4.07 21.08 -9.58
N THR A 59 -3.54 22.08 -10.27
CA THR A 59 -3.47 22.08 -11.74
C THR A 59 -2.61 20.91 -12.23
N VAL A 60 -1.43 20.71 -11.63
CA VAL A 60 -0.53 19.59 -11.98
C VAL A 60 -1.20 18.25 -11.69
N LEU A 61 -1.82 18.10 -10.52
CA LEU A 61 -2.47 16.84 -10.14
C LEU A 61 -3.65 16.52 -11.09
N ARG A 62 -4.47 17.51 -11.43
CA ARG A 62 -5.58 17.32 -12.36
C ARG A 62 -5.10 16.95 -13.76
N ALA A 63 -4.03 17.60 -14.24
CA ALA A 63 -3.45 17.30 -15.54
C ALA A 63 -2.90 15.87 -15.62
N ASN A 64 -2.47 15.31 -14.49
CA ASN A 64 -1.87 13.98 -14.42
C ASN A 64 -2.80 12.91 -13.80
N ARG A 65 -4.06 13.20 -13.61
CA ARG A 65 -5.01 12.31 -12.93
C ARG A 65 -5.14 10.94 -13.61
N GLN A 66 -5.07 10.91 -14.93
CA GLN A 66 -5.22 9.69 -15.74
C GLN A 66 -3.89 9.19 -16.32
N THR A 67 -2.77 9.74 -15.86
CA THR A 67 -1.45 9.34 -16.35
C THR A 67 -1.17 7.89 -15.96
N PRO A 68 -0.92 6.98 -16.93
CA PRO A 68 -0.58 5.60 -16.63
C PRO A 68 0.87 5.51 -16.16
N PHE A 69 1.10 4.68 -15.14
CA PHE A 69 2.43 4.39 -14.61
C PHE A 69 2.92 2.98 -14.95
N GLY A 70 2.17 2.26 -15.78
CA GLY A 70 2.54 0.93 -16.23
C GLY A 70 1.92 -0.19 -15.38
N MET A 71 2.55 -1.33 -15.42
CA MET A 71 2.09 -2.54 -14.74
C MET A 71 3.18 -3.12 -13.86
N MET A 72 2.77 -3.70 -12.75
CA MET A 72 3.67 -4.36 -11.82
C MET A 72 3.09 -5.72 -11.42
N ALA A 73 3.91 -6.76 -11.51
CA ALA A 73 3.57 -8.04 -10.92
C ALA A 73 4.04 -8.06 -9.47
N VAL A 74 3.13 -8.38 -8.56
CA VAL A 74 3.47 -8.55 -7.14
C VAL A 74 3.82 -10.02 -6.94
N ASP A 75 5.08 -10.28 -6.63
CA ASP A 75 5.62 -11.62 -6.48
C ASP A 75 6.10 -11.95 -5.06
N GLN A 76 6.10 -10.97 -4.18
CA GLN A 76 6.46 -11.17 -2.77
C GLN A 76 5.74 -10.20 -1.85
N LEU A 77 5.63 -10.59 -0.60
CA LEU A 77 5.22 -9.73 0.50
C LEU A 77 6.38 -9.56 1.46
N GLN A 78 6.39 -8.46 2.17
CA GLN A 78 7.37 -8.20 3.21
C GLN A 78 6.67 -7.88 4.53
N LEU A 79 7.17 -8.48 5.61
CA LEU A 79 6.86 -8.02 6.96
C LEU A 79 7.87 -6.94 7.32
N VAL A 80 7.40 -5.74 7.56
CA VAL A 80 8.25 -4.60 7.85
C VAL A 80 7.89 -3.98 9.18
N TRP A 81 8.88 -3.38 9.82
CA TRP A 81 8.72 -2.58 11.02
C TRP A 81 9.26 -1.18 10.75
N GLY A 82 8.55 -0.17 11.19
CA GLY A 82 8.95 1.20 10.96
C GLY A 82 7.93 2.20 11.46
N ASP A 83 8.10 3.47 11.12
CA ASP A 83 7.12 4.49 11.45
C ASP A 83 5.89 4.41 10.52
N TRP A 84 4.85 5.14 10.89
CA TRP A 84 3.60 5.19 10.10
C TRP A 84 3.82 5.66 8.65
N TYR A 85 4.80 6.51 8.42
CA TYR A 85 5.08 7.08 7.11
C TYR A 85 5.90 6.18 6.21
N GLY A 86 6.45 5.09 6.72
CA GLY A 86 7.33 4.21 5.95
C GLY A 86 8.63 4.89 5.55
N THR A 87 9.17 5.76 6.41
CA THR A 87 10.44 6.45 6.17
C THR A 87 11.56 5.43 5.95
N ILE A 88 12.25 5.52 4.82
CA ILE A 88 13.26 4.53 4.41
C ILE A 88 14.33 4.31 5.48
N GLY A 89 14.82 5.38 6.11
CA GLY A 89 15.83 5.28 7.15
C GLY A 89 15.37 4.57 8.44
N ASN A 90 14.05 4.48 8.65
CA ASN A 90 13.45 3.85 9.83
C ASN A 90 12.81 2.50 9.52
N LEU A 91 12.78 2.11 8.26
CA LEU A 91 12.12 0.89 7.82
C LEU A 91 13.06 -0.31 7.98
N ARG A 92 12.58 -1.37 8.61
CA ARG A 92 13.29 -2.65 8.72
C ARG A 92 12.44 -3.75 8.09
N VAL A 93 13.01 -4.49 7.15
CA VAL A 93 12.40 -5.70 6.63
C VAL A 93 12.72 -6.84 7.59
N LEU A 94 11.69 -7.38 8.22
CA LEU A 94 11.82 -8.48 9.18
C LEU A 94 11.79 -9.84 8.49
N GLU A 95 10.95 -9.97 7.46
CA GLU A 95 10.79 -11.23 6.73
C GLU A 95 10.29 -10.96 5.32
N GLU A 96 10.64 -11.81 4.38
CA GLU A 96 10.14 -11.80 3.00
C GLU A 96 9.41 -13.10 2.69
N PHE A 97 8.27 -12.99 2.04
CA PHE A 97 7.41 -14.12 1.69
C PHE A 97 7.19 -14.14 0.19
N PRO A 98 7.88 -15.01 -0.55
CA PRO A 98 7.62 -15.14 -1.99
C PRO A 98 6.21 -15.69 -2.20
N LEU A 99 5.52 -15.14 -3.20
CA LEU A 99 4.20 -15.62 -3.59
C LEU A 99 4.33 -16.71 -4.63
N ALA A 100 3.44 -17.70 -4.55
CA ALA A 100 3.40 -18.76 -5.55
C ALA A 100 3.05 -18.17 -6.92
N LYS A 101 3.79 -18.54 -7.95
CA LYS A 101 3.43 -18.19 -9.33
C LYS A 101 2.16 -18.95 -9.70
N ARG A 102 1.21 -18.25 -10.31
CA ARG A 102 0.09 -18.93 -10.95
C ARG A 102 0.59 -19.72 -12.17
N ALA A 103 0.17 -20.94 -12.23
CA ALA A 103 0.41 -21.78 -13.39
C ALA A 103 -0.36 -21.27 -14.62
#